data_457ba315bb68b2ac7cdb75ce358b33eb
#
_entry.id   457ba315bb68b2ac7cdb75ce358b33eb
#
_cell.length_a   1.000
_cell.length_b   1.000
_cell.length_c   1.000
_cell.angle_alpha   90.00
_cell.angle_beta   90.00
_cell.angle_gamma   90.00
#
_symmetry.space_group_name_H-M   'P 1'
#
loop_
_entity.id
_entity.type
_entity.pdbx_description
1 polymer ?
#
loop_
_entity_poly.entity_id
_entity_poly.type
_entity_poly.pdbx_seq_one_letter_code
_entity_poly.pdbx_strand_id
1 'polypeptide(L)'
;MKLSGTITKVSGPLVVANGLADANVSDVVRVGEQRLIGEILNMTGDSASIQVYEETSGLGPGAKVETTGMPLSVELGPGMLENIYDGIQRPLPEIRDLTGSNITRGIEVPALNRERVWHFDPVVQPGTAVTGGDVIGTVQETTAILHKIMVPPQMKGTIKSITGGDFTVDQTVAVLTDANGVDHELNMIQRWPVRIARPYAQKFAPNKPMNSGQRIIDTLFPIAKGGTAAVPGPFGSGKTVVQHQLAKWSDVDVVVYIGCGERGNEMTDVLMEFPELTDPRNGEPLMKRTVLIANTSDMPVAAREASIYTGITIAEYFRDMGYDVAVLADSTSRWAEALREMSGRLEEMPGEEGYPAYLASRSAQFYERAGCIRCIGSEGDRRGSVTAIGAVSPPGGDISEPVSQATMRIVKVFWALDSSLAYARHFPAINWLTSYSLYVDSLKPWYEATFGEEYMANRDKAMSILQQESELQEIVRLVGQDALSPADRLTMETAKMIREDFLQQNAFVDIDSYSEYRRQFLLLGLILRYDAECRDALEKNAPMHKLFAIPARVDIGRAKSVPSDEYEQVYAKIAADMTAQIKEIIAGGEEQ
;
A
#
# COMPACT_ATOMS: atom_id res chain seq x y z
N MET A 1 21.96 15.43 -28.45
CA MET A 1 23.30 14.90 -28.78
C MET A 1 23.66 13.92 -27.70
N LYS A 2 24.07 12.69 -28.00
CA LYS A 2 24.57 11.76 -26.97
C LYS A 2 25.93 12.26 -26.52
N LEU A 3 26.04 12.76 -25.29
CA LEU A 3 27.30 13.17 -24.70
C LEU A 3 28.04 11.91 -24.24
N SER A 4 29.35 11.91 -24.40
CA SER A 4 30.22 10.81 -24.00
C SER A 4 31.30 11.32 -23.05
N GLY A 5 31.37 10.74 -21.87
CA GLY A 5 32.39 11.01 -20.87
C GLY A 5 33.31 9.82 -20.67
N THR A 6 34.29 10.01 -19.78
CA THR A 6 35.27 8.99 -19.40
C THR A 6 35.33 8.82 -17.89
N ILE A 7 35.31 7.59 -17.42
CA ILE A 7 35.42 7.25 -16.00
C ILE A 7 36.79 7.66 -15.46
N THR A 8 36.79 8.34 -14.32
CA THR A 8 38.00 8.75 -13.58
C THR A 8 38.14 8.01 -12.25
N LYS A 9 37.03 7.64 -11.60
CA LYS A 9 37.03 6.93 -10.31
C LYS A 9 35.86 5.93 -10.28
N VAL A 10 36.09 4.76 -9.67
CA VAL A 10 35.07 3.76 -9.35
C VAL A 10 35.16 3.43 -7.87
N SER A 11 34.04 3.51 -7.17
CA SER A 11 33.95 3.21 -5.74
C SER A 11 32.66 2.43 -5.46
N GLY A 12 32.71 1.11 -5.65
CA GLY A 12 31.49 0.27 -5.63
C GLY A 12 30.52 0.74 -6.72
N PRO A 13 29.22 0.91 -6.44
CA PRO A 13 28.24 1.37 -7.41
C PRO A 13 28.36 2.86 -7.77
N LEU A 14 29.24 3.62 -7.08
CA LEU A 14 29.50 5.02 -7.43
C LEU A 14 30.64 5.13 -8.43
N VAL A 15 30.36 5.76 -9.55
CA VAL A 15 31.30 6.03 -10.64
C VAL A 15 31.39 7.54 -10.84
N VAL A 16 32.61 8.05 -11.00
CA VAL A 16 32.84 9.46 -11.36
C VAL A 16 33.39 9.51 -12.78
N ALA A 17 32.78 10.32 -13.63
CA ALA A 17 33.17 10.50 -15.00
C ALA A 17 33.29 11.98 -15.38
N ASN A 18 34.27 12.32 -16.23
CA ASN A 18 34.46 13.66 -16.78
C ASN A 18 34.03 13.70 -18.25
N GLY A 19 33.81 14.90 -18.78
CA GLY A 19 33.38 15.10 -20.19
C GLY A 19 31.85 15.15 -20.33
N LEU A 20 31.13 15.39 -19.25
CA LEU A 20 29.66 15.40 -19.21
C LEU A 20 29.08 16.78 -18.85
N ALA A 21 29.78 17.87 -19.13
CA ALA A 21 29.41 19.24 -18.75
C ALA A 21 27.96 19.63 -19.14
N ASP A 22 27.46 19.13 -20.24
CA ASP A 22 26.11 19.45 -20.76
C ASP A 22 25.05 18.39 -20.37
N ALA A 23 25.38 17.43 -19.49
CA ALA A 23 24.42 16.49 -18.96
C ALA A 23 23.64 17.10 -17.79
N ASN A 24 22.48 16.53 -17.47
CA ASN A 24 21.66 16.97 -16.35
C ASN A 24 21.74 15.98 -15.19
N VAL A 25 21.55 16.50 -13.98
CA VAL A 25 21.30 15.66 -12.81
C VAL A 25 20.04 14.83 -13.04
N SER A 26 20.05 13.59 -12.64
CA SER A 26 19.03 12.55 -12.88
C SER A 26 18.99 11.98 -14.31
N ASP A 27 19.85 12.41 -15.24
CA ASP A 27 19.95 11.75 -16.53
C ASP A 27 20.46 10.31 -16.36
N VAL A 28 19.80 9.38 -17.07
CA VAL A 28 20.26 7.99 -17.18
C VAL A 28 21.47 7.95 -18.11
N VAL A 29 22.47 7.19 -17.69
CA VAL A 29 23.72 6.95 -18.44
C VAL A 29 23.95 5.47 -18.68
N ARG A 30 24.75 5.17 -19.71
CA ARG A 30 25.27 3.85 -20.01
C ARG A 30 26.74 3.81 -19.72
N VAL A 31 27.13 2.93 -18.79
CA VAL A 31 28.47 2.90 -18.19
C VAL A 31 29.25 1.68 -18.69
N GLY A 32 30.43 1.92 -19.24
CA GLY A 32 31.35 0.89 -19.72
C GLY A 32 30.89 0.17 -20.99
N GLU A 33 31.68 -0.82 -21.41
CA GLU A 33 31.40 -1.64 -22.61
C GLU A 33 30.14 -2.47 -22.45
N GLN A 34 29.84 -2.92 -21.22
CA GLN A 34 28.62 -3.68 -20.88
C GLN A 34 27.36 -2.80 -20.84
N ARG A 35 27.48 -1.47 -21.00
CA ARG A 35 26.38 -0.51 -21.03
C ARG A 35 25.51 -0.55 -19.78
N LEU A 36 26.15 -0.70 -18.60
CA LEU A 36 25.42 -0.76 -17.33
C LEU A 36 24.58 0.48 -17.14
N ILE A 37 23.39 0.31 -16.58
CA ILE A 37 22.47 1.42 -16.34
C ILE A 37 22.93 2.19 -15.11
N GLY A 38 23.06 3.52 -15.24
CA GLY A 38 23.35 4.42 -14.13
C GLY A 38 22.54 5.72 -14.21
N GLU A 39 22.54 6.48 -13.15
CA GLU A 39 21.90 7.81 -13.02
C GLU A 39 22.90 8.81 -12.49
N ILE A 40 22.92 10.02 -13.04
CA ILE A 40 23.74 11.12 -12.55
C ILE A 40 23.11 11.66 -11.26
N LEU A 41 23.83 11.54 -10.15
CA LEU A 41 23.37 12.04 -8.84
C LEU A 41 23.75 13.50 -8.61
N ASN A 42 24.98 13.87 -9.04
CA ASN A 42 25.52 15.18 -8.82
C ASN A 42 26.48 15.57 -9.96
N MET A 43 26.56 16.87 -10.21
CA MET A 43 27.46 17.47 -11.22
C MET A 43 28.34 18.52 -10.55
N THR A 44 29.64 18.45 -10.79
CA THR A 44 30.60 19.46 -10.33
C THR A 44 31.45 19.87 -11.54
N GLY A 45 31.04 20.96 -12.20
CA GLY A 45 31.64 21.39 -13.46
C GLY A 45 31.48 20.34 -14.55
N ASP A 46 32.59 19.77 -15.03
CA ASP A 46 32.63 18.74 -16.06
C ASP A 46 32.52 17.31 -15.52
N SER A 47 32.56 17.17 -14.20
CA SER A 47 32.57 15.88 -13.49
C SER A 47 31.17 15.49 -13.03
N ALA A 48 30.74 14.28 -13.37
CA ALA A 48 29.47 13.68 -12.93
C ALA A 48 29.72 12.55 -11.93
N SER A 49 29.02 12.58 -10.80
CA SER A 49 28.89 11.45 -9.87
C SER A 49 27.71 10.61 -10.29
N ILE A 50 27.95 9.36 -10.64
CA ILE A 50 26.99 8.44 -11.25
C ILE A 50 26.77 7.25 -10.33
N GLN A 51 25.52 6.98 -9.99
CA GLN A 51 25.10 5.76 -9.32
C GLN A 51 24.75 4.70 -10.36
N VAL A 52 25.45 3.57 -10.34
CA VAL A 52 25.17 2.44 -11.24
C VAL A 52 24.16 1.51 -10.58
N TYR A 53 23.13 1.12 -11.31
CA TYR A 53 22.05 0.23 -10.87
C TYR A 53 22.40 -1.25 -10.91
N GLU A 54 23.61 -1.56 -11.35
CA GLU A 54 24.11 -2.92 -11.51
C GLU A 54 25.48 -3.06 -10.86
N GLU A 55 25.97 -4.29 -10.77
CA GLU A 55 27.30 -4.54 -10.21
C GLU A 55 28.41 -3.97 -11.11
N THR A 56 29.34 -3.22 -10.51
CA THR A 56 30.39 -2.49 -11.21
C THR A 56 31.73 -3.23 -11.29
N SER A 57 31.78 -4.49 -10.88
CA SER A 57 33.01 -5.31 -10.95
C SER A 57 33.56 -5.36 -12.37
N GLY A 58 34.84 -5.03 -12.53
CA GLY A 58 35.52 -4.96 -13.81
C GLY A 58 35.46 -3.60 -14.51
N LEU A 59 34.71 -2.62 -13.99
CA LEU A 59 34.82 -1.23 -14.43
C LEU A 59 36.09 -0.59 -13.88
N GLY A 60 36.69 0.27 -14.66
CA GLY A 60 37.89 1.02 -14.27
C GLY A 60 37.99 2.38 -14.94
N PRO A 61 38.96 3.21 -14.50
CA PRO A 61 39.26 4.48 -15.15
C PRO A 61 39.59 4.28 -16.63
N GLY A 62 39.10 5.21 -17.47
CA GLY A 62 39.23 5.15 -18.92
C GLY A 62 38.05 4.53 -19.65
N ALA A 63 37.13 3.83 -18.97
CA ALA A 63 35.91 3.32 -19.60
C ALA A 63 34.97 4.46 -19.96
N LYS A 64 34.16 4.26 -21.02
CA LYS A 64 33.22 5.26 -21.52
C LYS A 64 31.92 5.32 -20.71
N VAL A 65 31.36 6.52 -20.67
CA VAL A 65 30.00 6.78 -20.16
C VAL A 65 29.24 7.56 -21.21
N GLU A 66 28.07 7.09 -21.58
CA GLU A 66 27.17 7.76 -22.54
C GLU A 66 25.88 8.18 -21.85
N THR A 67 25.51 9.47 -21.97
CA THR A 67 24.20 9.93 -21.47
C THR A 67 23.09 9.61 -22.44
N THR A 68 21.90 9.28 -21.90
CA THR A 68 20.69 9.12 -22.73
C THR A 68 19.98 10.45 -22.95
N GLY A 69 20.31 11.48 -22.15
CA GLY A 69 19.61 12.78 -22.14
C GLY A 69 18.19 12.74 -21.59
N MET A 70 17.85 11.65 -20.86
CA MET A 70 16.54 11.48 -20.25
C MET A 70 16.70 10.93 -18.83
N PRO A 71 15.87 11.37 -17.88
CA PRO A 71 15.87 10.84 -16.52
C PRO A 71 15.34 9.39 -16.48
N LEU A 72 15.59 8.71 -15.36
CA LEU A 72 15.03 7.39 -15.11
C LEU A 72 13.52 7.45 -15.24
N SER A 73 12.99 6.73 -16.21
CA SER A 73 11.58 6.77 -16.59
C SER A 73 11.01 5.36 -16.70
N VAL A 74 9.74 5.22 -16.36
CA VAL A 74 8.97 3.99 -16.54
C VAL A 74 8.18 4.04 -17.85
N GLU A 75 7.95 2.88 -18.44
CA GLU A 75 7.01 2.69 -19.53
C GLU A 75 5.64 2.33 -18.97
N LEU A 76 4.64 3.10 -19.34
CA LEU A 76 3.27 3.02 -18.86
C LEU A 76 2.35 2.67 -20.03
N GLY A 77 1.69 1.54 -19.96
CA GLY A 77 0.82 1.03 -21.04
C GLY A 77 0.27 -0.35 -20.71
N PRO A 78 -0.53 -0.95 -21.61
CA PRO A 78 -1.07 -2.30 -21.42
C PRO A 78 0.04 -3.36 -21.29
N GLY A 79 -0.14 -4.28 -20.35
CA GLY A 79 0.82 -5.35 -20.05
C GLY A 79 1.64 -5.12 -18.79
N MET A 80 1.32 -4.10 -17.99
CA MET A 80 1.93 -3.92 -16.66
C MET A 80 1.32 -4.86 -15.62
N LEU A 81 0.02 -5.11 -15.70
CA LEU A 81 -0.64 -6.05 -14.80
C LEU A 81 -0.18 -7.49 -15.07
N GLU A 82 -0.26 -8.32 -14.05
CA GLU A 82 0.23 -9.71 -14.07
C GLU A 82 1.76 -9.83 -14.22
N ASN A 83 2.48 -8.70 -14.22
CA ASN A 83 3.94 -8.70 -14.42
C ASN A 83 4.70 -8.49 -13.10
N ILE A 84 5.95 -8.92 -13.11
CA ILE A 84 6.89 -8.83 -12.00
C ILE A 84 8.11 -8.06 -12.51
N TYR A 85 8.36 -6.89 -11.94
CA TYR A 85 9.47 -6.02 -12.31
C TYR A 85 10.53 -5.96 -11.21
N ASP A 86 11.74 -5.59 -11.59
CA ASP A 86 12.73 -5.13 -10.62
C ASP A 86 12.56 -3.63 -10.30
N GLY A 87 13.46 -3.07 -9.47
CA GLY A 87 13.37 -1.68 -9.01
C GLY A 87 13.44 -0.60 -10.10
N ILE A 88 13.91 -0.93 -11.29
CA ILE A 88 13.99 -0.02 -12.45
C ILE A 88 13.09 -0.46 -13.62
N GLN A 89 12.06 -1.24 -13.30
CA GLN A 89 11.05 -1.74 -14.26
C GLN A 89 11.61 -2.69 -15.32
N ARG A 90 12.64 -3.51 -15.03
CA ARG A 90 13.00 -4.61 -15.92
C ARG A 90 12.09 -5.81 -15.61
N PRO A 91 11.46 -6.44 -16.62
CA PRO A 91 10.56 -7.57 -16.40
C PRO A 91 11.35 -8.83 -16.05
N LEU A 92 11.18 -9.34 -14.84
CA LEU A 92 11.94 -10.48 -14.31
C LEU A 92 11.62 -11.82 -15.01
N PRO A 93 10.36 -12.11 -15.41
CA PRO A 93 10.05 -13.33 -16.14
C PRO A 93 10.80 -13.41 -17.49
N GLU A 94 10.80 -12.33 -18.27
CA GLU A 94 11.46 -12.26 -19.55
C GLU A 94 12.99 -12.34 -19.41
N ILE A 95 13.56 -11.70 -18.38
CA ILE A 95 14.99 -11.82 -18.08
C ILE A 95 15.35 -13.26 -17.75
N ARG A 96 14.55 -13.95 -16.92
CA ARG A 96 14.76 -15.35 -16.57
C ARG A 96 14.75 -16.25 -17.82
N ASP A 97 13.84 -16.01 -18.74
CA ASP A 97 13.72 -16.80 -19.97
C ASP A 97 14.91 -16.59 -20.90
N LEU A 98 15.55 -15.40 -20.86
CA LEU A 98 16.72 -15.06 -21.66
C LEU A 98 18.05 -15.51 -21.02
N THR A 99 18.19 -15.39 -19.70
CA THR A 99 19.48 -15.55 -19.00
C THR A 99 19.51 -16.66 -17.96
N GLY A 100 18.39 -17.35 -17.74
CA GLY A 100 18.25 -18.36 -16.71
C GLY A 100 18.08 -17.76 -15.31
N SER A 101 18.66 -18.42 -14.30
CA SER A 101 18.45 -18.05 -12.88
C SER A 101 19.18 -16.78 -12.42
N ASN A 102 20.08 -16.23 -13.23
CA ASN A 102 20.88 -15.07 -12.89
C ASN A 102 20.62 -13.89 -13.82
N ILE A 103 20.49 -12.70 -13.26
CA ILE A 103 20.38 -11.47 -14.04
C ILE A 103 21.75 -11.13 -14.63
N THR A 104 21.89 -11.17 -15.93
CA THR A 104 23.13 -10.79 -16.62
C THR A 104 23.27 -9.27 -16.64
N ARG A 105 24.46 -8.77 -16.32
CA ARG A 105 24.78 -7.33 -16.32
C ARG A 105 24.61 -6.73 -17.72
N GLY A 106 24.03 -5.52 -17.77
CA GLY A 106 23.83 -4.78 -19.01
C GLY A 106 22.68 -5.32 -19.87
N ILE A 107 21.90 -6.29 -19.37
CA ILE A 107 20.74 -6.80 -20.13
C ILE A 107 19.70 -5.69 -20.31
N GLU A 108 19.29 -5.47 -21.55
CA GLU A 108 18.23 -4.55 -21.92
C GLU A 108 17.01 -5.35 -22.40
N VAL A 109 15.93 -5.30 -21.61
CA VAL A 109 14.64 -5.89 -21.96
C VAL A 109 13.59 -4.77 -21.87
N PRO A 110 12.75 -4.58 -22.88
CA PRO A 110 11.65 -3.61 -22.80
C PRO A 110 10.73 -3.93 -21.63
N ALA A 111 10.30 -2.91 -20.90
CA ALA A 111 9.43 -3.08 -19.75
C ALA A 111 8.05 -3.65 -20.11
N LEU A 112 7.54 -3.28 -21.29
CA LEU A 112 6.31 -3.81 -21.84
C LEU A 112 6.64 -4.74 -23.02
N ASN A 113 5.94 -5.86 -23.13
CA ASN A 113 6.13 -6.82 -24.21
C ASN A 113 5.76 -6.20 -25.56
N ARG A 114 6.71 -6.17 -26.51
CA ARG A 114 6.55 -5.58 -27.86
C ARG A 114 5.89 -6.52 -28.87
N GLU A 115 5.78 -7.79 -28.54
CA GLU A 115 5.20 -8.79 -29.44
C GLU A 115 3.73 -9.07 -29.11
N ARG A 116 3.30 -8.77 -27.88
CA ARG A 116 1.93 -8.97 -27.44
C ARG A 116 0.99 -8.01 -28.18
N VAL A 117 -0.04 -8.58 -28.78
CA VAL A 117 -1.06 -7.84 -29.53
C VAL A 117 -2.24 -7.54 -28.62
N TRP A 118 -2.74 -6.31 -28.70
CA TRP A 118 -3.87 -5.79 -27.95
C TRP A 118 -4.94 -5.26 -28.87
N HIS A 119 -6.19 -5.53 -28.58
CA HIS A 119 -7.31 -4.93 -29.31
C HIS A 119 -7.58 -3.52 -28.79
N PHE A 120 -7.35 -2.51 -29.64
CA PHE A 120 -7.58 -1.11 -29.31
C PHE A 120 -8.92 -0.65 -29.86
N ASP A 121 -9.80 -0.18 -28.97
CA ASP A 121 -11.11 0.37 -29.28
C ASP A 121 -11.05 1.91 -29.14
N PRO A 122 -11.14 2.69 -30.23
CA PRO A 122 -11.16 4.14 -30.17
C PRO A 122 -12.47 4.66 -29.56
N VAL A 123 -12.35 5.66 -28.65
CA VAL A 123 -13.51 6.33 -28.02
C VAL A 123 -13.72 7.76 -28.54
N VAL A 124 -12.77 8.28 -29.34
CA VAL A 124 -12.85 9.59 -30.00
C VAL A 124 -12.81 9.42 -31.51
N GLN A 125 -13.21 10.47 -32.24
CA GLN A 125 -13.20 10.47 -33.71
C GLN A 125 -12.16 11.45 -34.26
N PRO A 126 -11.71 11.27 -35.52
CA PRO A 126 -10.91 12.28 -36.20
C PRO A 126 -11.62 13.65 -36.16
N GLY A 127 -10.87 14.73 -35.92
CA GLY A 127 -11.38 16.07 -35.74
C GLY A 127 -11.71 16.45 -34.29
N THR A 128 -11.67 15.50 -33.35
CA THR A 128 -11.88 15.78 -31.92
C THR A 128 -10.70 16.55 -31.33
N ALA A 129 -10.97 17.68 -30.68
CA ALA A 129 -9.97 18.40 -29.90
C ALA A 129 -9.73 17.66 -28.58
N VAL A 130 -8.48 17.40 -28.24
CA VAL A 130 -8.07 16.68 -27.03
C VAL A 130 -6.97 17.44 -26.29
N THR A 131 -6.90 17.21 -25.00
CA THR A 131 -5.86 17.72 -24.12
C THR A 131 -5.23 16.60 -23.31
N GLY A 132 -4.10 16.86 -22.67
CA GLY A 132 -3.39 15.88 -21.85
C GLY A 132 -4.32 15.22 -20.83
N GLY A 133 -4.32 13.91 -20.78
CA GLY A 133 -5.17 13.09 -19.92
C GLY A 133 -6.51 12.66 -20.53
N ASP A 134 -6.92 13.20 -21.69
CA ASP A 134 -8.14 12.72 -22.37
C ASP A 134 -7.95 11.28 -22.84
N VAL A 135 -8.99 10.48 -22.68
CA VAL A 135 -9.00 9.07 -23.12
C VAL A 135 -9.30 9.05 -24.63
N ILE A 136 -8.41 8.46 -25.41
CA ILE A 136 -8.57 8.32 -26.86
C ILE A 136 -9.07 6.93 -27.26
N GLY A 137 -8.85 5.93 -26.43
CA GLY A 137 -9.27 4.55 -26.69
C GLY A 137 -9.10 3.69 -25.45
N THR A 138 -9.55 2.44 -25.56
CA THR A 138 -9.48 1.46 -24.48
C THR A 138 -8.91 0.14 -24.98
N VAL A 139 -8.33 -0.62 -24.03
CA VAL A 139 -7.82 -1.97 -24.25
C VAL A 139 -8.23 -2.82 -23.06
N GLN A 140 -8.82 -3.99 -23.29
CA GLN A 140 -9.11 -4.94 -22.20
C GLN A 140 -7.79 -5.62 -21.81
N GLU A 141 -7.13 -5.10 -20.77
CA GLU A 141 -5.84 -5.62 -20.32
C GLU A 141 -5.99 -6.94 -19.57
N THR A 142 -6.89 -6.98 -18.60
CA THR A 142 -7.27 -8.19 -17.87
C THR A 142 -8.79 -8.27 -17.74
N THR A 143 -9.33 -9.37 -17.24
CA THR A 143 -10.77 -9.49 -16.96
C THR A 143 -11.28 -8.45 -15.94
N ALA A 144 -10.38 -7.93 -15.09
CA ALA A 144 -10.70 -6.98 -14.05
C ALA A 144 -10.52 -5.52 -14.49
N ILE A 145 -9.59 -5.24 -15.41
CA ILE A 145 -9.14 -3.86 -15.73
C ILE A 145 -9.28 -3.56 -17.21
N LEU A 146 -10.05 -2.51 -17.48
CA LEU A 146 -10.13 -1.87 -18.80
C LEU A 146 -9.08 -0.74 -18.85
N HIS A 147 -8.00 -0.98 -19.57
CA HIS A 147 -6.92 -0.02 -19.72
C HIS A 147 -7.35 1.15 -20.61
N LYS A 148 -7.22 2.37 -20.11
CA LYS A 148 -7.57 3.59 -20.84
C LYS A 148 -6.32 4.20 -21.45
N ILE A 149 -6.26 4.29 -22.76
CA ILE A 149 -5.18 4.93 -23.49
C ILE A 149 -5.45 6.44 -23.49
N MET A 150 -4.55 7.18 -22.85
CA MET A 150 -4.71 8.63 -22.61
C MET A 150 -3.70 9.44 -23.42
N VAL A 151 -4.08 10.64 -23.80
CA VAL A 151 -3.15 11.64 -24.36
C VAL A 151 -2.08 11.96 -23.31
N PRO A 152 -0.78 11.95 -23.67
CA PRO A 152 0.29 12.33 -22.75
C PRO A 152 0.04 13.69 -22.09
N PRO A 153 0.35 13.88 -20.79
CA PRO A 153 -0.04 15.08 -20.04
C PRO A 153 0.39 16.42 -20.63
N GLN A 154 1.50 16.45 -21.37
CA GLN A 154 2.05 17.67 -21.95
C GLN A 154 1.52 17.97 -23.36
N MET A 155 0.72 17.08 -23.94
CA MET A 155 0.22 17.20 -25.31
C MET A 155 -1.20 17.75 -25.35
N LYS A 156 -1.49 18.53 -26.37
CA LYS A 156 -2.84 18.98 -26.71
C LYS A 156 -2.93 19.24 -28.21
N GLY A 157 -4.07 19.02 -28.79
CA GLY A 157 -4.26 19.25 -30.24
C GLY A 157 -5.58 18.67 -30.73
N THR A 158 -5.63 18.36 -32.00
CA THR A 158 -6.78 17.73 -32.67
C THR A 158 -6.38 16.37 -33.20
N ILE A 159 -7.21 15.37 -32.99
CA ILE A 159 -7.00 14.04 -33.54
C ILE A 159 -7.14 14.11 -35.08
N LYS A 160 -6.04 13.89 -35.77
CA LYS A 160 -6.01 13.85 -37.23
C LYS A 160 -6.52 12.52 -37.77
N SER A 161 -6.06 11.43 -37.16
CA SER A 161 -6.50 10.07 -37.48
C SER A 161 -6.42 9.19 -36.23
N ILE A 162 -7.31 8.21 -36.15
CA ILE A 162 -7.32 7.19 -35.11
C ILE A 162 -7.91 5.92 -35.73
N THR A 163 -7.32 4.77 -35.44
CA THR A 163 -7.72 3.50 -36.04
C THR A 163 -7.88 2.44 -34.96
N GLY A 164 -9.03 1.79 -34.92
CA GLY A 164 -9.29 0.62 -34.08
C GLY A 164 -8.76 -0.65 -34.70
N GLY A 165 -8.47 -1.64 -33.88
CA GLY A 165 -8.00 -2.96 -34.31
C GLY A 165 -6.89 -3.50 -33.43
N ASP A 166 -6.17 -4.47 -33.94
CA ASP A 166 -5.16 -5.22 -33.23
C ASP A 166 -3.78 -4.59 -33.44
N PHE A 167 -3.15 -4.13 -32.34
CA PHE A 167 -1.85 -3.45 -32.36
C PHE A 167 -0.94 -3.97 -31.25
N THR A 168 0.37 -3.89 -31.49
CA THR A 168 1.37 -3.94 -30.41
C THR A 168 1.47 -2.58 -29.72
N VAL A 169 2.03 -2.54 -28.50
CA VAL A 169 2.04 -1.32 -27.68
C VAL A 169 2.81 -0.15 -28.30
N ASP A 170 3.76 -0.40 -29.19
CA ASP A 170 4.63 0.58 -29.85
C ASP A 170 4.11 1.02 -31.23
N GLN A 171 3.10 0.35 -31.78
CA GLN A 171 2.47 0.76 -33.02
C GLN A 171 1.60 2.01 -32.85
N THR A 172 1.60 2.86 -33.86
CA THR A 172 0.79 4.09 -33.88
C THR A 172 -0.69 3.78 -33.99
N VAL A 173 -1.47 4.19 -33.00
CA VAL A 173 -2.94 4.03 -32.95
C VAL A 173 -3.68 5.31 -33.33
N ALA A 174 -3.05 6.47 -33.13
CA ALA A 174 -3.61 7.78 -33.47
C ALA A 174 -2.52 8.78 -33.89
N VAL A 175 -2.90 9.81 -34.61
CA VAL A 175 -2.07 10.96 -34.91
C VAL A 175 -2.75 12.22 -34.39
N LEU A 176 -2.04 13.01 -33.60
CA LEU A 176 -2.49 14.27 -33.02
C LEU A 176 -1.75 15.42 -33.69
N THR A 177 -2.46 16.41 -34.20
CA THR A 177 -1.88 17.64 -34.74
C THR A 177 -1.95 18.72 -33.68
N ASP A 178 -0.82 19.30 -33.29
CA ASP A 178 -0.72 20.34 -32.28
C ASP A 178 -1.13 21.73 -32.84
N ALA A 179 -1.11 22.75 -31.98
CA ALA A 179 -1.46 24.11 -32.35
C ALA A 179 -0.51 24.74 -33.39
N ASN A 180 0.68 24.19 -33.58
CA ASN A 180 1.69 24.62 -34.56
C ASN A 180 1.56 23.87 -35.90
N GLY A 181 0.59 22.95 -36.00
CA GLY A 181 0.40 22.13 -37.19
C GLY A 181 1.38 20.93 -37.28
N VAL A 182 2.07 20.59 -36.18
CA VAL A 182 2.99 19.45 -36.14
C VAL A 182 2.20 18.20 -35.77
N ASP A 183 2.40 17.14 -36.54
CA ASP A 183 1.81 15.83 -36.30
C ASP A 183 2.65 15.03 -35.31
N HIS A 184 1.99 14.51 -34.28
CA HIS A 184 2.55 13.63 -33.26
C HIS A 184 1.88 12.26 -33.33
N GLU A 185 2.68 11.23 -33.53
CA GLU A 185 2.20 9.85 -33.48
C GLU A 185 1.98 9.42 -32.02
N LEU A 186 0.80 8.88 -31.74
CA LEU A 186 0.43 8.34 -30.43
C LEU A 186 0.36 6.81 -30.54
N ASN A 187 1.05 6.15 -29.65
CA ASN A 187 0.96 4.72 -29.41
C ASN A 187 0.38 4.44 -28.02
N MET A 188 0.39 3.19 -27.57
CA MET A 188 -0.17 2.81 -26.27
C MET A 188 0.82 2.96 -25.09
N ILE A 189 2.03 3.50 -25.33
CA ILE A 189 3.06 3.67 -24.30
C ILE A 189 3.21 5.15 -23.95
N GLN A 190 3.24 5.43 -22.64
CA GLN A 190 3.74 6.70 -22.13
C GLN A 190 5.04 6.45 -21.36
N ARG A 191 6.03 7.32 -21.50
CA ARG A 191 7.23 7.34 -20.64
C ARG A 191 7.11 8.46 -19.65
N TRP A 192 7.35 8.15 -18.37
CA TRP A 192 7.26 9.13 -17.31
C TRP A 192 8.44 9.02 -16.34
N PRO A 193 9.09 10.16 -15.99
CA PRO A 193 10.18 10.19 -15.02
C PRO A 193 9.69 9.77 -13.64
N VAL A 194 10.33 8.77 -13.02
CA VAL A 194 9.86 8.18 -11.76
C VAL A 194 9.89 9.15 -10.57
N ARG A 195 10.80 10.13 -10.60
CA ARG A 195 10.97 11.11 -9.51
C ARG A 195 10.00 12.30 -9.61
N ILE A 196 9.25 12.40 -10.70
CA ILE A 196 8.28 13.47 -10.93
C ILE A 196 6.88 12.91 -10.75
N ALA A 197 6.11 13.49 -9.82
CA ALA A 197 4.71 13.12 -9.64
C ALA A 197 3.89 13.41 -10.91
N ARG A 198 2.93 12.55 -11.24
CA ARG A 198 2.03 12.78 -12.38
C ARG A 198 1.03 13.89 -12.04
N PRO A 199 0.72 14.77 -13.01
CA PRO A 199 -0.14 15.91 -12.80
C PRO A 199 -1.60 15.51 -12.55
N TYR A 200 -2.32 16.34 -11.83
CA TYR A 200 -3.75 16.23 -11.58
C TYR A 200 -4.41 17.61 -11.63
N ALA A 201 -5.71 17.65 -11.88
CA ALA A 201 -6.44 18.91 -11.95
C ALA A 201 -6.75 19.49 -10.56
N GLN A 202 -7.12 18.61 -9.62
CA GLN A 202 -7.45 19.00 -8.25
C GLN A 202 -7.25 17.80 -7.30
N LYS A 203 -6.78 18.09 -6.09
CA LYS A 203 -6.68 17.10 -5.00
C LYS A 203 -7.79 17.36 -3.98
N PHE A 204 -8.43 16.29 -3.53
CA PHE A 204 -9.51 16.32 -2.56
C PHE A 204 -9.07 15.73 -1.23
N ALA A 205 -9.71 16.16 -0.16
CA ALA A 205 -9.58 15.48 1.12
C ALA A 205 -10.23 14.10 1.03
N PRO A 206 -9.55 13.03 1.47
CA PRO A 206 -10.12 11.69 1.53
C PRO A 206 -11.34 11.65 2.45
N ASN A 207 -12.47 11.13 1.96
CA ASN A 207 -13.76 11.11 2.67
C ASN A 207 -14.51 9.77 2.55
N LYS A 208 -13.88 8.76 1.95
CA LYS A 208 -14.41 7.40 1.88
C LYS A 208 -13.42 6.44 2.50
N PRO A 209 -13.85 5.52 3.37
CA PRO A 209 -12.95 4.51 3.91
C PRO A 209 -12.55 3.51 2.84
N MET A 210 -11.35 2.97 2.96
CA MET A 210 -10.92 1.78 2.24
C MET A 210 -11.28 0.57 3.09
N ASN A 211 -12.14 -0.30 2.57
CA ASN A 211 -12.48 -1.54 3.24
C ASN A 211 -11.31 -2.53 3.14
N SER A 212 -10.79 -2.94 4.26
CA SER A 212 -9.70 -3.93 4.34
C SER A 212 -10.18 -5.33 4.73
N GLY A 213 -11.41 -5.45 5.21
CA GLY A 213 -11.96 -6.67 5.78
C GLY A 213 -11.33 -7.07 7.12
N GLN A 214 -10.41 -6.25 7.65
CA GLN A 214 -9.76 -6.46 8.95
C GLN A 214 -10.46 -5.63 10.01
N ARG A 215 -11.10 -6.29 11.00
CA ARG A 215 -11.95 -5.63 12.02
C ARG A 215 -11.22 -4.53 12.78
N ILE A 216 -9.97 -4.76 13.18
CA ILE A 216 -9.19 -3.76 13.91
C ILE A 216 -8.88 -2.52 13.07
N ILE A 217 -8.61 -2.71 11.77
CA ILE A 217 -8.35 -1.61 10.84
C ILE A 217 -9.64 -0.86 10.56
N ASP A 218 -10.64 -1.55 10.03
CA ASP A 218 -11.85 -0.92 9.52
C ASP A 218 -12.66 -0.22 10.61
N THR A 219 -12.72 -0.81 11.82
CA THR A 219 -13.51 -0.27 12.93
C THR A 219 -12.73 0.71 13.78
N LEU A 220 -11.50 0.36 14.23
CA LEU A 220 -10.78 1.19 15.19
C LEU A 220 -9.86 2.21 14.54
N PHE A 221 -9.12 1.82 13.50
CA PHE A 221 -8.07 2.64 12.87
C PHE A 221 -8.22 2.71 11.35
N PRO A 222 -9.36 3.22 10.84
CA PRO A 222 -9.65 3.20 9.42
C PRO A 222 -8.67 4.05 8.62
N ILE A 223 -8.39 3.59 7.40
CA ILE A 223 -7.71 4.36 6.38
C ILE A 223 -8.72 4.82 5.34
N ALA A 224 -8.55 6.02 4.85
CA ALA A 224 -9.34 6.53 3.73
C ALA A 224 -8.72 6.12 2.39
N LYS A 225 -9.54 5.92 1.35
CA LYS A 225 -9.06 5.84 -0.04
C LYS A 225 -8.31 7.13 -0.39
N GLY A 226 -7.11 6.99 -0.91
CA GLY A 226 -6.20 8.12 -1.11
C GLY A 226 -5.48 8.57 0.16
N GLY A 227 -5.52 7.77 1.22
CA GLY A 227 -4.84 8.04 2.49
C GLY A 227 -3.41 7.51 2.55
N THR A 228 -2.78 7.74 3.69
CA THR A 228 -1.43 7.29 4.00
C THR A 228 -1.41 6.52 5.32
N ALA A 229 -0.75 5.36 5.32
CA ALA A 229 -0.60 4.54 6.51
C ALA A 229 0.82 3.99 6.64
N ALA A 230 1.23 3.71 7.87
CA ALA A 230 2.42 2.95 8.16
C ALA A 230 2.10 1.73 9.03
N VAL A 231 2.81 0.64 8.78
CA VAL A 231 2.75 -0.60 9.55
C VAL A 231 4.12 -0.84 10.18
N PRO A 232 4.43 -0.16 11.29
CA PRO A 232 5.67 -0.40 12.00
C PRO A 232 5.57 -1.66 12.86
N GLY A 233 6.67 -2.39 12.94
CA GLY A 233 6.74 -3.54 13.84
C GLY A 233 8.08 -4.27 13.76
N PRO A 234 8.47 -4.95 14.83
CA PRO A 234 9.67 -5.76 14.85
C PRO A 234 9.59 -6.92 13.86
N PHE A 235 10.72 -7.57 13.64
CA PHE A 235 10.76 -8.79 12.82
C PHE A 235 9.86 -9.88 13.43
N GLY A 236 9.12 -10.57 12.55
CA GLY A 236 8.21 -11.65 12.97
C GLY A 236 6.87 -11.20 13.58
N SER A 237 6.57 -9.91 13.61
CA SER A 237 5.30 -9.37 14.12
C SER A 237 4.12 -9.48 13.13
N GLY A 238 4.35 -9.97 11.90
CA GLY A 238 3.32 -10.18 10.89
C GLY A 238 3.09 -9.00 9.94
N LYS A 239 4.09 -8.10 9.73
CA LYS A 239 3.99 -6.99 8.77
C LYS A 239 3.57 -7.44 7.37
N THR A 240 4.29 -8.40 6.83
CA THR A 240 4.03 -8.95 5.49
C THR A 240 2.64 -9.58 5.40
N VAL A 241 2.21 -10.30 6.45
CA VAL A 241 0.85 -10.89 6.49
C VAL A 241 -0.22 -9.80 6.45
N VAL A 242 -0.06 -8.71 7.21
CA VAL A 242 -1.00 -7.57 7.16
C VAL A 242 -1.06 -6.98 5.75
N GLN A 243 0.08 -6.78 5.10
CA GLN A 243 0.12 -6.24 3.74
C GLN A 243 -0.50 -7.20 2.71
N HIS A 244 -0.28 -8.52 2.84
CA HIS A 244 -0.93 -9.52 1.99
C HIS A 244 -2.45 -9.51 2.17
N GLN A 245 -2.93 -9.40 3.41
CA GLN A 245 -4.38 -9.29 3.67
C GLN A 245 -4.96 -8.01 3.05
N LEU A 246 -4.24 -6.88 3.14
CA LEU A 246 -4.65 -5.64 2.48
C LEU A 246 -4.64 -5.77 0.95
N ALA A 247 -3.64 -6.42 0.36
CA ALA A 247 -3.60 -6.67 -1.08
C ALA A 247 -4.77 -7.53 -1.55
N LYS A 248 -5.08 -8.60 -0.79
CA LYS A 248 -6.15 -9.56 -1.13
C LYS A 248 -7.54 -8.96 -0.98
N TRP A 249 -7.81 -8.28 0.14
CA TRP A 249 -9.16 -7.96 0.57
C TRP A 249 -9.58 -6.50 0.38
N SER A 250 -8.62 -5.56 0.20
CA SER A 250 -8.99 -4.16 0.05
C SER A 250 -9.86 -3.92 -1.19
N ASP A 251 -10.83 -3.02 -1.04
CA ASP A 251 -11.79 -2.65 -2.08
C ASP A 251 -11.22 -1.65 -3.11
N VAL A 252 -9.95 -1.82 -3.47
CA VAL A 252 -9.28 -1.08 -4.53
C VAL A 252 -9.35 -1.83 -5.86
N ASP A 253 -9.18 -1.11 -6.96
CA ASP A 253 -9.19 -1.70 -8.31
C ASP A 253 -7.85 -2.32 -8.66
N VAL A 254 -6.75 -1.65 -8.32
CA VAL A 254 -5.39 -2.07 -8.64
C VAL A 254 -4.51 -2.07 -7.39
N VAL A 255 -3.65 -3.06 -7.29
CA VAL A 255 -2.63 -3.17 -6.24
C VAL A 255 -1.25 -3.08 -6.87
N VAL A 256 -0.40 -2.22 -6.33
CA VAL A 256 1.03 -2.16 -6.65
C VAL A 256 1.79 -2.57 -5.39
N TYR A 257 2.37 -3.76 -5.43
CA TYR A 257 3.17 -4.27 -4.31
C TYR A 257 4.66 -4.08 -4.59
N ILE A 258 5.36 -3.47 -3.66
CA ILE A 258 6.79 -3.15 -3.77
C ILE A 258 7.54 -3.88 -2.67
N GLY A 259 8.23 -4.96 -3.02
CA GLY A 259 9.20 -5.60 -2.16
C GLY A 259 10.52 -4.85 -2.26
N CYS A 260 10.79 -3.98 -1.29
CA CYS A 260 11.96 -3.10 -1.27
C CYS A 260 13.01 -3.58 -0.28
N GLY A 261 14.03 -4.25 -0.76
CA GLY A 261 15.16 -4.70 0.04
C GLY A 261 14.84 -5.84 1.01
N GLU A 262 13.74 -6.54 0.81
CA GLU A 262 13.37 -7.70 1.60
C GLU A 262 14.27 -8.90 1.30
N ARG A 263 14.27 -9.88 2.20
CA ARG A 263 15.08 -11.09 2.04
C ARG A 263 14.57 -11.91 0.86
N GLY A 264 15.50 -12.58 0.16
CA GLY A 264 15.17 -13.38 -1.00
C GLY A 264 14.11 -14.45 -0.72
N ASN A 265 14.13 -15.10 0.45
CA ASN A 265 13.12 -16.09 0.83
C ASN A 265 11.73 -15.46 1.03
N GLU A 266 11.64 -14.32 1.73
CA GLU A 266 10.35 -13.61 1.93
C GLU A 266 9.78 -13.13 0.60
N MET A 267 10.64 -12.63 -0.29
CA MET A 267 10.21 -12.22 -1.62
C MET A 267 9.80 -13.41 -2.49
N THR A 268 10.48 -14.57 -2.34
CA THR A 268 10.08 -15.80 -3.02
C THR A 268 8.69 -16.24 -2.58
N ASP A 269 8.39 -16.17 -1.29
CA ASP A 269 7.07 -16.51 -0.76
C ASP A 269 6.00 -15.61 -1.41
N VAL A 270 6.22 -14.29 -1.49
CA VAL A 270 5.32 -13.35 -2.19
C VAL A 270 5.13 -13.73 -3.65
N LEU A 271 6.23 -14.01 -4.37
CA LEU A 271 6.19 -14.34 -5.79
C LEU A 271 5.53 -15.69 -6.09
N MET A 272 5.53 -16.61 -5.13
CA MET A 272 4.85 -17.90 -5.24
C MET A 272 3.40 -17.85 -4.80
N GLU A 273 3.10 -17.10 -3.72
CA GLU A 273 1.75 -17.01 -3.18
C GLU A 273 0.81 -16.11 -3.99
N PHE A 274 1.28 -14.92 -4.42
CA PHE A 274 0.41 -13.95 -5.10
C PHE A 274 -0.26 -14.49 -6.38
N PRO A 275 0.41 -15.26 -7.24
CA PRO A 275 -0.26 -15.86 -8.40
C PRO A 275 -1.33 -16.89 -8.05
N GLU A 276 -1.22 -17.53 -6.88
CA GLU A 276 -2.19 -18.53 -6.40
C GLU A 276 -3.38 -17.90 -5.65
N LEU A 277 -3.22 -16.66 -5.17
CA LEU A 277 -4.29 -15.95 -4.49
C LEU A 277 -5.40 -15.58 -5.48
N THR A 278 -6.63 -15.78 -5.04
CA THR A 278 -7.82 -15.36 -5.78
C THR A 278 -8.42 -14.08 -5.20
N ASP A 279 -8.89 -13.19 -6.07
CA ASP A 279 -9.66 -12.03 -5.65
C ASP A 279 -11.04 -12.50 -5.17
N PRO A 280 -11.36 -12.32 -3.89
CA PRO A 280 -12.61 -12.83 -3.31
C PRO A 280 -13.87 -12.18 -3.89
N ARG A 281 -13.74 -11.05 -4.60
CA ARG A 281 -14.86 -10.33 -5.22
C ARG A 281 -15.37 -10.99 -6.48
N ASN A 282 -14.49 -11.63 -7.25
CA ASN A 282 -14.82 -12.19 -8.55
C ASN A 282 -14.28 -13.61 -8.79
N GLY A 283 -13.49 -14.16 -7.85
CA GLY A 283 -12.87 -15.49 -7.96
C GLY A 283 -11.71 -15.59 -8.96
N GLU A 284 -11.28 -14.47 -9.53
CA GLU A 284 -10.18 -14.41 -10.48
C GLU A 284 -8.82 -14.34 -9.75
N PRO A 285 -7.70 -14.75 -10.40
CA PRO A 285 -6.38 -14.58 -9.81
C PRO A 285 -6.10 -13.13 -9.42
N LEU A 286 -5.59 -12.91 -8.21
CA LEU A 286 -5.28 -11.57 -7.69
C LEU A 286 -4.28 -10.83 -8.58
N MET A 287 -3.38 -11.54 -9.24
CA MET A 287 -2.42 -10.98 -10.18
C MET A 287 -3.07 -10.20 -11.33
N LYS A 288 -4.31 -10.52 -11.72
CA LYS A 288 -5.02 -9.80 -12.79
C LYS A 288 -5.28 -8.31 -12.48
N ARG A 289 -5.16 -7.91 -11.22
CA ARG A 289 -5.22 -6.52 -10.78
C ARG A 289 -3.97 -6.05 -10.04
N THR A 290 -2.87 -6.81 -10.14
CA THR A 290 -1.66 -6.55 -9.35
C THR A 290 -0.45 -6.35 -10.25
N VAL A 291 0.41 -5.39 -9.85
CA VAL A 291 1.76 -5.21 -10.35
C VAL A 291 2.72 -5.49 -9.20
N LEU A 292 3.67 -6.40 -9.39
CA LEU A 292 4.71 -6.71 -8.42
C LEU A 292 6.03 -6.05 -8.80
N ILE A 293 6.68 -5.42 -7.83
CA ILE A 293 8.05 -4.91 -7.96
C ILE A 293 8.89 -5.64 -6.92
N ALA A 294 9.86 -6.42 -7.37
CA ALA A 294 10.72 -7.24 -6.53
C ALA A 294 12.16 -6.71 -6.59
N ASN A 295 12.61 -6.11 -5.49
CA ASN A 295 14.00 -5.76 -5.28
C ASN A 295 14.47 -6.36 -3.97
N THR A 296 15.22 -7.46 -4.04
CA THR A 296 15.73 -8.19 -2.88
C THR A 296 16.96 -7.50 -2.28
N SER A 297 17.32 -7.89 -1.05
CA SER A 297 18.43 -7.28 -0.30
C SER A 297 19.81 -7.50 -0.94
N ASP A 298 19.96 -8.49 -1.80
CA ASP A 298 21.18 -8.80 -2.57
C ASP A 298 21.26 -8.05 -3.91
N MET A 299 20.17 -7.42 -4.34
CA MET A 299 20.17 -6.56 -5.53
C MET A 299 20.82 -5.19 -5.24
N PRO A 300 21.28 -4.49 -6.31
CA PRO A 300 21.98 -3.22 -6.14
C PRO A 300 21.17 -2.15 -5.39
N VAL A 301 21.87 -1.40 -4.54
CA VAL A 301 21.28 -0.38 -3.65
C VAL A 301 20.51 0.69 -4.40
N ALA A 302 21.03 1.13 -5.55
CA ALA A 302 20.38 2.15 -6.36
C ALA A 302 19.02 1.69 -6.91
N ALA A 303 18.94 0.44 -7.35
CA ALA A 303 17.67 -0.15 -7.81
C ALA A 303 16.67 -0.26 -6.65
N ARG A 304 17.14 -0.54 -5.44
CA ARG A 304 16.32 -0.51 -4.22
C ARG A 304 15.75 0.87 -3.96
N GLU A 305 16.58 1.91 -4.05
CA GLU A 305 16.12 3.29 -3.88
C GLU A 305 15.09 3.68 -4.94
N ALA A 306 15.31 3.30 -6.20
CA ALA A 306 14.41 3.60 -7.31
C ALA A 306 13.06 2.87 -7.23
N SER A 307 13.01 1.68 -6.62
CA SER A 307 11.82 0.80 -6.62
C SER A 307 10.56 1.47 -6.10
N ILE A 308 10.67 2.29 -5.05
CA ILE A 308 9.56 3.03 -4.46
C ILE A 308 8.97 4.03 -5.47
N TYR A 309 9.82 4.75 -6.19
CA TYR A 309 9.39 5.72 -7.19
C TYR A 309 8.80 5.05 -8.44
N THR A 310 9.38 3.92 -8.83
CA THR A 310 8.83 3.09 -9.92
C THR A 310 7.41 2.66 -9.60
N GLY A 311 7.19 2.11 -8.42
CA GLY A 311 5.86 1.63 -8.00
C GLY A 311 4.82 2.74 -7.87
N ILE A 312 5.16 3.85 -7.23
CA ILE A 312 4.21 4.95 -7.06
C ILE A 312 3.86 5.62 -8.39
N THR A 313 4.79 5.66 -9.36
CA THR A 313 4.53 6.21 -10.70
C THR A 313 3.57 5.32 -11.49
N ILE A 314 3.72 4.00 -11.40
CA ILE A 314 2.77 3.04 -11.99
C ILE A 314 1.39 3.22 -11.36
N ALA A 315 1.33 3.34 -10.04
CA ALA A 315 0.07 3.57 -9.32
C ALA A 315 -0.63 4.87 -9.76
N GLU A 316 0.12 5.97 -9.91
CA GLU A 316 -0.42 7.24 -10.38
C GLU A 316 -0.99 7.14 -11.81
N TYR A 317 -0.39 6.31 -12.66
CA TYR A 317 -0.89 6.10 -14.02
C TYR A 317 -2.26 5.40 -14.02
N PHE A 318 -2.44 4.35 -13.21
CA PHE A 318 -3.75 3.72 -13.04
C PHE A 318 -4.76 4.66 -12.37
N ARG A 319 -4.33 5.45 -11.39
CA ARG A 319 -5.15 6.53 -10.79
C ARG A 319 -5.67 7.50 -11.86
N ASP A 320 -4.81 7.89 -12.81
CA ASP A 320 -5.18 8.82 -13.89
C ASP A 320 -6.25 8.25 -14.83
N MET A 321 -6.41 6.94 -14.88
CA MET A 321 -7.53 6.28 -15.57
C MET A 321 -8.85 6.35 -14.77
N GLY A 322 -8.81 6.79 -13.51
CA GLY A 322 -9.96 6.88 -12.61
C GLY A 322 -10.12 5.67 -11.69
N TYR A 323 -9.07 4.87 -11.50
CA TYR A 323 -9.06 3.73 -10.58
C TYR A 323 -8.63 4.11 -9.17
N ASP A 324 -9.12 3.36 -8.20
CA ASP A 324 -8.61 3.36 -6.83
C ASP A 324 -7.44 2.37 -6.74
N VAL A 325 -6.26 2.88 -6.38
CA VAL A 325 -5.02 2.09 -6.34
C VAL A 325 -4.45 2.04 -4.92
N ALA A 326 -4.05 0.86 -4.48
CA ALA A 326 -3.25 0.70 -3.26
C ALA A 326 -1.78 0.45 -3.61
N VAL A 327 -0.89 1.20 -3.01
CA VAL A 327 0.56 0.97 -3.04
C VAL A 327 0.98 0.40 -1.69
N LEU A 328 1.54 -0.79 -1.72
CA LEU A 328 2.03 -1.51 -0.55
C LEU A 328 3.55 -1.60 -0.65
N ALA A 329 4.28 -0.93 0.24
CA ALA A 329 5.74 -0.92 0.24
C ALA A 329 6.29 -1.71 1.43
N ASP A 330 6.97 -2.83 1.16
CA ASP A 330 7.61 -3.68 2.15
C ASP A 330 9.13 -3.79 1.85
N SER A 331 10.03 -3.07 2.55
CA SER A 331 9.72 -2.09 3.58
C SER A 331 10.38 -0.74 3.29
N THR A 332 9.76 0.34 3.75
CA THR A 332 10.33 1.69 3.62
C THR A 332 11.60 1.90 4.44
N SER A 333 11.83 1.09 5.49
CA SER A 333 13.09 1.08 6.24
C SER A 333 14.27 0.65 5.37
N ARG A 334 14.09 -0.36 4.52
CA ARG A 334 15.13 -0.82 3.60
C ARG A 334 15.41 0.20 2.49
N TRP A 335 14.39 0.94 2.08
CA TRP A 335 14.58 2.09 1.20
C TRP A 335 15.40 3.20 1.89
N ALA A 336 15.11 3.52 3.14
CA ALA A 336 15.86 4.50 3.91
C ALA A 336 17.33 4.06 4.14
N GLU A 337 17.57 2.77 4.38
CA GLU A 337 18.93 2.20 4.43
C GLU A 337 19.67 2.41 3.10
N ALA A 338 18.99 2.25 1.96
CA ALA A 338 19.59 2.54 0.66
C ALA A 338 19.99 4.02 0.53
N LEU A 339 19.13 4.95 0.97
CA LEU A 339 19.47 6.37 1.03
C LEU A 339 20.69 6.63 1.91
N ARG A 340 20.80 6.01 3.08
CA ARG A 340 21.94 6.12 3.99
C ARG A 340 23.23 5.62 3.33
N GLU A 341 23.18 4.48 2.66
CA GLU A 341 24.34 3.93 1.96
C GLU A 341 24.80 4.83 0.81
N MET A 342 23.85 5.36 0.03
CA MET A 342 24.16 6.27 -1.08
C MET A 342 24.77 7.57 -0.58
N SER A 343 24.19 8.21 0.43
CA SER A 343 24.72 9.46 0.99
C SER A 343 26.11 9.27 1.60
N GLY A 344 26.37 8.13 2.27
CA GLY A 344 27.68 7.79 2.79
C GLY A 344 28.75 7.64 1.69
N ARG A 345 28.39 7.05 0.53
CA ARG A 345 29.30 6.92 -0.61
C ARG A 345 29.56 8.26 -1.32
N LEU A 346 28.58 9.17 -1.27
CA LEU A 346 28.73 10.55 -1.77
C LEU A 346 29.50 11.44 -0.81
N GLU A 347 29.91 10.92 0.35
CA GLU A 347 30.60 11.66 1.41
C GLU A 347 29.77 12.88 1.90
N GLU A 348 28.43 12.76 1.86
CA GLU A 348 27.53 13.77 2.39
C GLU A 348 27.57 13.79 3.92
N MET A 349 27.32 14.96 4.50
CA MET A 349 27.29 15.10 5.95
C MET A 349 26.16 14.27 6.55
N PRO A 350 26.45 13.29 7.42
CA PRO A 350 25.42 12.44 8.01
C PRO A 350 24.58 13.21 9.01
N GLY A 351 23.29 12.92 9.03
CA GLY A 351 22.36 13.31 10.08
C GLY A 351 22.30 12.29 11.21
N GLU A 352 21.15 12.22 11.86
CA GLU A 352 20.86 11.30 12.97
C GLU A 352 21.04 9.84 12.54
N GLU A 353 21.74 9.04 13.34
CA GLU A 353 22.09 7.63 13.07
C GLU A 353 22.72 7.36 11.68
N GLY A 354 23.37 8.35 11.10
CA GLY A 354 24.02 8.23 9.80
C GLY A 354 23.07 8.33 8.60
N TYR A 355 21.79 8.62 8.81
CA TYR A 355 20.86 8.90 7.73
C TYR A 355 21.12 10.29 7.12
N PRO A 356 20.79 10.50 5.83
CA PRO A 356 20.92 11.82 5.23
C PRO A 356 19.92 12.81 5.85
N ALA A 357 20.32 14.08 5.97
CA ALA A 357 19.47 15.13 6.52
C ALA A 357 18.14 15.30 5.78
N TYR A 358 18.06 14.86 4.53
CA TYR A 358 16.86 14.91 3.69
C TYR A 358 15.96 13.67 3.79
N LEU A 359 16.20 12.73 4.71
CA LEU A 359 15.38 11.52 4.87
C LEU A 359 13.89 11.86 5.01
N ALA A 360 13.55 12.78 5.92
CA ALA A 360 12.17 13.15 6.16
C ALA A 360 11.50 13.78 4.92
N SER A 361 12.22 14.65 4.20
CA SER A 361 11.67 15.28 2.98
C SER A 361 11.48 14.28 1.84
N ARG A 362 12.38 13.31 1.68
CA ARG A 362 12.22 12.23 0.70
C ARG A 362 11.04 11.31 1.02
N SER A 363 10.88 10.96 2.30
CA SER A 363 9.71 10.20 2.76
C SER A 363 8.42 10.97 2.52
N ALA A 364 8.40 12.27 2.82
CA ALA A 364 7.25 13.13 2.55
C ALA A 364 6.91 13.16 1.06
N GLN A 365 7.89 13.32 0.17
CA GLN A 365 7.68 13.30 -1.28
C GLN A 365 7.01 12.01 -1.78
N PHE A 366 7.35 10.85 -1.20
CA PHE A 366 6.69 9.60 -1.53
C PHE A 366 5.24 9.58 -1.07
N TYR A 367 4.97 9.85 0.21
CA TYR A 367 3.61 9.79 0.76
C TYR A 367 2.70 10.92 0.24
N GLU A 368 3.23 12.08 -0.13
CA GLU A 368 2.46 13.18 -0.73
C GLU A 368 1.91 12.85 -2.12
N ARG A 369 2.46 11.84 -2.80
CA ARG A 369 1.92 11.34 -4.08
C ARG A 369 0.61 10.56 -3.89
N ALA A 370 0.31 10.11 -2.68
CA ALA A 370 -0.99 9.56 -2.32
C ALA A 370 -2.06 10.68 -2.30
N GLY A 371 -3.29 10.32 -2.59
CA GLY A 371 -4.42 11.24 -2.52
C GLY A 371 -5.59 10.81 -3.40
N CYS A 372 -6.74 11.44 -3.15
CA CYS A 372 -7.88 11.45 -4.06
C CYS A 372 -7.76 12.65 -4.99
N ILE A 373 -7.85 12.43 -6.28
CA ILE A 373 -7.68 13.50 -7.25
C ILE A 373 -8.79 13.50 -8.30
N ARG A 374 -9.01 14.67 -8.90
CA ARG A 374 -9.64 14.77 -10.21
C ARG A 374 -8.53 14.74 -11.25
N CYS A 375 -8.67 13.81 -12.21
CA CYS A 375 -7.71 13.64 -13.28
C CYS A 375 -7.68 14.88 -14.19
N ILE A 376 -6.54 15.11 -14.84
CA ILE A 376 -6.46 16.07 -15.95
C ILE A 376 -7.27 15.54 -17.14
N GLY A 377 -7.67 16.42 -18.03
CA GLY A 377 -8.44 16.11 -19.23
C GLY A 377 -9.66 17.00 -19.36
N SER A 378 -10.28 16.99 -20.54
CA SER A 378 -11.50 17.72 -20.85
C SER A 378 -12.77 16.96 -20.41
N GLU A 379 -12.66 15.67 -20.14
CA GLU A 379 -13.76 14.83 -19.70
C GLU A 379 -14.08 15.05 -18.22
N GLY A 380 -15.22 15.65 -17.93
CA GLY A 380 -16.00 15.63 -16.70
C GLY A 380 -15.24 15.50 -15.36
N ASP A 381 -15.83 14.74 -14.44
CA ASP A 381 -15.33 14.53 -13.06
C ASP A 381 -14.69 13.12 -12.90
N ARG A 382 -13.74 12.76 -13.78
CA ARG A 382 -12.98 11.52 -13.63
C ARG A 382 -12.10 11.61 -12.39
N ARG A 383 -12.38 10.78 -11.39
CA ARG A 383 -11.66 10.72 -10.12
C ARG A 383 -10.94 9.39 -9.97
N GLY A 384 -9.79 9.44 -9.33
CA GLY A 384 -9.02 8.28 -8.94
C GLY A 384 -8.29 8.52 -7.64
N SER A 385 -7.79 7.48 -7.02
CA SER A 385 -7.05 7.61 -5.77
C SER A 385 -5.82 6.71 -5.74
N VAL A 386 -4.80 7.16 -4.99
CA VAL A 386 -3.65 6.35 -4.60
C VAL A 386 -3.58 6.34 -3.09
N THR A 387 -3.71 5.17 -2.49
CA THR A 387 -3.53 4.93 -1.06
C THR A 387 -2.13 4.34 -0.86
N ALA A 388 -1.28 4.97 -0.05
CA ALA A 388 0.08 4.52 0.18
C ALA A 388 0.23 3.94 1.59
N ILE A 389 0.68 2.68 1.67
CA ILE A 389 0.86 1.93 2.91
C ILE A 389 2.29 1.40 2.94
N GLY A 390 3.10 1.88 3.89
CA GLY A 390 4.49 1.48 4.04
C GLY A 390 4.72 0.64 5.30
N ALA A 391 5.36 -0.51 5.15
CA ALA A 391 5.89 -1.23 6.30
C ALA A 391 7.16 -0.55 6.81
N VAL A 392 7.29 -0.46 8.12
CA VAL A 392 8.48 0.06 8.79
C VAL A 392 9.04 -1.02 9.70
N SER A 393 10.35 -1.25 9.63
CA SER A 393 11.04 -2.30 10.40
C SER A 393 12.04 -1.66 11.37
N PRO A 394 11.55 -1.08 12.49
CA PRO A 394 12.44 -0.45 13.46
C PRO A 394 13.37 -1.49 14.09
N PRO A 395 14.69 -1.24 14.17
CA PRO A 395 15.64 -2.12 14.82
C PRO A 395 15.25 -2.34 16.29
N GLY A 396 15.17 -3.61 16.71
CA GLY A 396 14.76 -3.94 18.08
C GLY A 396 13.32 -3.57 18.45
N GLY A 397 12.52 -3.12 17.51
CA GLY A 397 11.15 -2.63 17.77
C GLY A 397 11.09 -1.19 18.31
N ASP A 398 12.20 -0.47 18.30
CA ASP A 398 12.30 0.90 18.81
C ASP A 398 11.77 1.91 17.79
N ILE A 399 10.55 2.40 18.01
CA ILE A 399 9.90 3.41 17.16
C ILE A 399 10.50 4.83 17.31
N SER A 400 11.47 5.05 18.20
CA SER A 400 12.16 6.33 18.35
C SER A 400 13.24 6.55 17.29
N GLU A 401 13.58 5.52 16.50
CA GLU A 401 14.58 5.60 15.44
C GLU A 401 14.16 6.57 14.31
N PRO A 402 15.11 7.14 13.53
CA PRO A 402 14.84 8.24 12.61
C PRO A 402 13.81 7.94 11.52
N VAL A 403 13.76 6.71 10.98
CA VAL A 403 12.82 6.35 9.90
C VAL A 403 11.40 6.28 10.42
N SER A 404 11.20 5.64 11.58
CA SER A 404 9.89 5.58 12.24
C SER A 404 9.40 6.97 12.62
N GLN A 405 10.26 7.81 13.21
CA GLN A 405 9.91 9.18 13.59
C GLN A 405 9.58 10.05 12.38
N ALA A 406 10.34 9.95 11.29
CA ALA A 406 10.04 10.66 10.05
C ALA A 406 8.69 10.21 9.47
N THR A 407 8.45 8.90 9.46
CA THR A 407 7.21 8.32 8.93
C THR A 407 5.99 8.75 9.75
N MET A 408 6.05 8.68 11.08
CA MET A 408 4.96 9.08 11.99
C MET A 408 4.52 10.53 11.80
N ARG A 409 5.45 11.42 11.44
CA ARG A 409 5.13 12.85 11.19
C ARG A 409 4.40 13.09 9.87
N ILE A 410 4.44 12.11 8.95
CA ILE A 410 3.94 12.26 7.58
C ILE A 410 2.62 11.50 7.40
N VAL A 411 2.56 10.24 7.86
CA VAL A 411 1.37 9.38 7.68
C VAL A 411 0.24 9.79 8.63
N LYS A 412 -0.99 9.57 8.20
CA LYS A 412 -2.16 9.84 9.02
C LYS A 412 -2.69 8.62 9.77
N VAL A 413 -2.25 7.44 9.37
CA VAL A 413 -2.63 6.18 10.04
C VAL A 413 -1.36 5.43 10.44
N PHE A 414 -1.38 4.88 11.65
CA PHE A 414 -0.25 4.16 12.21
C PHE A 414 -0.75 2.89 12.88
N TRP A 415 -0.46 1.74 12.30
CA TRP A 415 -0.83 0.42 12.81
C TRP A 415 0.38 -0.24 13.45
N ALA A 416 0.62 0.09 14.71
CA ALA A 416 1.77 -0.41 15.46
C ALA A 416 1.64 -1.90 15.76
N LEU A 417 2.51 -2.72 15.19
CA LEU A 417 2.56 -4.15 15.51
C LEU A 417 3.36 -4.40 16.78
N ASP A 418 2.80 -5.25 17.63
CA ASP A 418 3.35 -5.59 18.94
C ASP A 418 3.81 -7.06 18.97
N SER A 419 5.08 -7.29 19.34
CA SER A 419 5.62 -8.63 19.46
C SER A 419 4.96 -9.45 20.56
N SER A 420 4.49 -8.82 21.64
CA SER A 420 3.80 -9.52 22.73
C SER A 420 2.47 -10.12 22.26
N LEU A 421 1.72 -9.39 21.44
CA LEU A 421 0.50 -9.89 20.79
C LEU A 421 0.82 -11.03 19.81
N ALA A 422 1.88 -10.89 19.01
CA ALA A 422 2.32 -11.93 18.09
C ALA A 422 2.74 -13.20 18.84
N TYR A 423 3.49 -13.10 19.93
CA TYR A 423 3.83 -14.25 20.79
C TYR A 423 2.61 -14.89 21.45
N ALA A 424 1.61 -14.09 21.81
CA ALA A 424 0.31 -14.58 22.31
C ALA A 424 -0.58 -15.16 21.20
N ARG A 425 -0.11 -15.17 19.93
CA ARG A 425 -0.86 -15.60 18.74
C ARG A 425 -2.16 -14.79 18.52
N HIS A 426 -2.16 -13.54 18.96
CA HIS A 426 -3.22 -12.60 18.66
C HIS A 426 -2.87 -11.87 17.36
N PHE A 427 -3.59 -12.19 16.30
CA PHE A 427 -3.42 -11.59 14.97
C PHE A 427 -4.72 -10.95 14.48
N PRO A 428 -4.65 -9.83 13.71
CA PRO A 428 -3.45 -9.02 13.47
C PRO A 428 -2.84 -8.49 14.78
N ALA A 429 -1.51 -8.51 14.89
CA ALA A 429 -0.82 -8.11 16.12
C ALA A 429 -0.75 -6.57 16.28
N ILE A 430 -1.78 -5.86 15.83
CA ILE A 430 -1.89 -4.40 15.90
C ILE A 430 -2.28 -4.01 17.32
N ASN A 431 -1.43 -3.22 17.96
CA ASN A 431 -1.66 -2.73 19.32
C ASN A 431 -2.66 -1.57 19.29
N TRP A 432 -3.80 -1.75 19.95
CA TRP A 432 -4.91 -0.78 19.98
C TRP A 432 -4.66 0.43 20.86
N LEU A 433 -3.65 0.40 21.75
CA LEU A 433 -3.30 1.54 22.61
C LEU A 433 -2.29 2.49 21.95
N THR A 434 -1.44 1.97 21.05
CA THR A 434 -0.38 2.74 20.39
C THR A 434 -0.69 3.11 18.95
N SER A 435 -1.66 2.43 18.34
CA SER A 435 -2.11 2.71 16.98
C SER A 435 -3.07 3.90 16.94
N TYR A 436 -3.13 4.59 15.80
CA TYR A 436 -4.06 5.70 15.60
C TYR A 436 -4.47 5.86 14.14
N SER A 437 -5.59 6.53 13.92
CA SER A 437 -6.02 7.03 12.62
C SER A 437 -6.51 8.46 12.75
N LEU A 438 -5.93 9.37 11.99
CA LEU A 438 -6.36 10.77 11.90
C LEU A 438 -7.47 10.98 10.86
N TYR A 439 -7.94 9.90 10.23
CA TYR A 439 -9.07 9.96 9.28
C TYR A 439 -10.43 9.78 9.95
N VAL A 440 -10.50 9.40 11.22
CA VAL A 440 -11.75 9.07 11.90
C VAL A 440 -12.79 10.19 11.74
N ASP A 441 -12.42 11.44 12.02
CA ASP A 441 -13.34 12.58 11.90
C ASP A 441 -13.77 12.85 10.46
N SER A 442 -12.87 12.71 9.49
CA SER A 442 -13.19 12.93 8.08
C SER A 442 -14.05 11.82 7.47
N LEU A 443 -13.99 10.62 8.03
CA LEU A 443 -14.78 9.46 7.60
C LEU A 443 -16.11 9.32 8.35
N LYS A 444 -16.27 9.99 9.50
CA LYS A 444 -17.47 9.97 10.31
C LYS A 444 -18.77 10.21 9.52
N PRO A 445 -18.86 11.22 8.63
CA PRO A 445 -20.08 11.43 7.85
C PRO A 445 -20.44 10.24 6.95
N TRP A 446 -19.45 9.52 6.42
CA TRP A 446 -19.69 8.33 5.61
C TRP A 446 -20.24 7.18 6.45
N TYR A 447 -19.67 6.93 7.63
CA TYR A 447 -20.12 5.88 8.54
C TYR A 447 -21.54 6.16 9.06
N GLU A 448 -21.82 7.41 9.47
CA GLU A 448 -23.14 7.82 9.95
C GLU A 448 -24.20 7.73 8.85
N ALA A 449 -23.89 8.09 7.62
CA ALA A 449 -24.81 7.95 6.48
C ALA A 449 -25.07 6.48 6.12
N THR A 450 -24.11 5.57 6.38
CA THR A 450 -24.22 4.16 5.98
C THR A 450 -24.82 3.29 7.09
N PHE A 451 -24.47 3.51 8.34
CA PHE A 451 -24.79 2.65 9.49
C PHE A 451 -25.54 3.37 10.61
N GLY A 452 -25.66 4.70 10.56
CA GLY A 452 -26.21 5.52 11.64
C GLY A 452 -25.14 5.97 12.64
N GLU A 453 -25.54 6.85 13.55
CA GLU A 453 -24.66 7.44 14.59
C GLU A 453 -24.07 6.37 15.53
N GLU A 454 -24.76 5.25 15.69
CA GLU A 454 -24.34 4.15 16.57
C GLU A 454 -22.99 3.55 16.19
N TYR A 455 -22.59 3.58 14.90
CA TYR A 455 -21.31 3.03 14.46
C TYR A 455 -20.12 3.69 15.19
N MET A 456 -20.11 5.02 15.16
CA MET A 456 -19.03 5.79 15.81
C MET A 456 -19.12 5.71 17.34
N ALA A 457 -20.33 5.72 17.90
CA ALA A 457 -20.54 5.56 19.33
C ALA A 457 -20.02 4.19 19.83
N ASN A 458 -20.27 3.11 19.09
CA ASN A 458 -19.77 1.77 19.40
C ASN A 458 -18.24 1.71 19.34
N ARG A 459 -17.63 2.32 18.32
CA ARG A 459 -16.17 2.43 18.22
C ARG A 459 -15.57 3.13 19.44
N ASP A 460 -16.09 4.30 19.78
CA ASP A 460 -15.56 5.12 20.86
C ASP A 460 -15.76 4.42 22.24
N LYS A 461 -16.88 3.72 22.41
CA LYS A 461 -17.13 2.90 23.60
C LYS A 461 -16.15 1.73 23.71
N ALA A 462 -15.88 1.02 22.59
CA ALA A 462 -14.91 -0.06 22.56
C ALA A 462 -13.51 0.42 22.91
N MET A 463 -13.07 1.55 22.32
CA MET A 463 -11.77 2.17 22.63
C MET A 463 -11.68 2.57 24.12
N SER A 464 -12.74 3.15 24.69
CA SER A 464 -12.79 3.51 26.11
C SER A 464 -12.66 2.27 27.02
N ILE A 465 -13.34 1.17 26.68
CA ILE A 465 -13.26 -0.09 27.45
C ILE A 465 -11.83 -0.67 27.39
N LEU A 466 -11.21 -0.70 26.22
CA LEU A 466 -9.82 -1.17 26.06
C LEU A 466 -8.80 -0.30 26.81
N GLN A 467 -9.02 1.01 26.84
CA GLN A 467 -8.21 1.94 27.64
C GLN A 467 -8.35 1.67 29.13
N GLN A 468 -9.60 1.54 29.63
CA GLN A 468 -9.88 1.23 31.03
C GLN A 468 -9.29 -0.13 31.43
N GLU A 469 -9.35 -1.14 30.55
CA GLU A 469 -8.73 -2.43 30.82
C GLU A 469 -7.24 -2.29 31.10
N SER A 470 -6.52 -1.47 30.31
CA SER A 470 -5.08 -1.25 30.51
C SER A 470 -4.78 -0.69 31.90
N GLU A 471 -5.59 0.26 32.38
CA GLU A 471 -5.44 0.84 33.71
C GLU A 471 -5.77 -0.19 34.81
N LEU A 472 -6.84 -0.97 34.63
CA LEU A 472 -7.24 -2.02 35.57
C LEU A 472 -6.22 -3.17 35.63
N GLN A 473 -5.54 -3.51 34.50
CA GLN A 473 -4.48 -4.52 34.49
C GLN A 473 -3.30 -4.14 35.39
N GLU A 474 -2.94 -2.86 35.47
CA GLU A 474 -1.91 -2.40 36.41
C GLU A 474 -2.34 -2.60 37.87
N ILE A 475 -3.61 -2.36 38.20
CA ILE A 475 -4.16 -2.61 39.52
C ILE A 475 -4.15 -4.12 39.84
N VAL A 476 -4.60 -4.96 38.89
CA VAL A 476 -4.59 -6.43 39.02
C VAL A 476 -3.17 -6.96 39.26
N ARG A 477 -2.18 -6.41 38.55
CA ARG A 477 -0.77 -6.81 38.74
C ARG A 477 -0.24 -6.52 40.14
N LEU A 478 -0.71 -5.43 40.75
CA LEU A 478 -0.25 -4.99 42.08
C LEU A 478 -0.98 -5.67 43.24
N VAL A 479 -2.30 -5.82 43.15
CA VAL A 479 -3.15 -6.23 44.30
C VAL A 479 -4.05 -7.43 44.01
N GLY A 480 -4.04 -7.97 42.81
CA GLY A 480 -4.83 -9.14 42.39
C GLY A 480 -6.23 -8.80 41.89
N GLN A 481 -6.89 -9.75 41.23
CA GLN A 481 -8.22 -9.57 40.63
C GLN A 481 -9.33 -9.38 41.70
N ASP A 482 -9.13 -9.93 42.90
CA ASP A 482 -10.13 -9.86 43.98
C ASP A 482 -10.35 -8.45 44.54
N ALA A 483 -9.41 -7.53 44.25
CA ALA A 483 -9.54 -6.12 44.63
C ALA A 483 -10.46 -5.32 43.68
N LEU A 484 -10.82 -5.86 42.53
CA LEU A 484 -11.68 -5.16 41.57
C LEU A 484 -13.15 -5.19 41.98
N SER A 485 -13.84 -4.07 41.76
CA SER A 485 -15.29 -3.98 41.90
C SER A 485 -16.00 -4.89 40.85
N PRO A 486 -17.26 -5.28 41.06
CA PRO A 486 -18.03 -6.02 40.05
C PRO A 486 -18.10 -5.29 38.70
N ALA A 487 -18.21 -3.97 38.69
CA ALA A 487 -18.22 -3.17 37.48
C ALA A 487 -16.87 -3.19 36.75
N ASP A 488 -15.75 -3.15 37.48
CA ASP A 488 -14.42 -3.24 36.91
C ASP A 488 -14.14 -4.64 36.35
N ARG A 489 -14.59 -5.69 37.02
CA ARG A 489 -14.48 -7.06 36.52
C ARG A 489 -15.30 -7.25 35.25
N LEU A 490 -16.47 -6.63 35.11
CA LEU A 490 -17.26 -6.62 33.89
C LEU A 490 -16.50 -5.89 32.76
N THR A 491 -15.89 -4.75 33.07
CA THR A 491 -15.04 -4.02 32.10
C THR A 491 -13.91 -4.91 31.58
N MET A 492 -13.23 -5.66 32.47
CA MET A 492 -12.19 -6.61 32.08
C MET A 492 -12.72 -7.74 31.19
N GLU A 493 -13.90 -8.30 31.50
CA GLU A 493 -14.52 -9.35 30.68
C GLU A 493 -14.95 -8.82 29.33
N THR A 494 -15.57 -7.64 29.26
CA THR A 494 -15.97 -7.02 28.00
C THR A 494 -14.75 -6.68 27.13
N ALA A 495 -13.68 -6.16 27.73
CA ALA A 495 -12.43 -5.89 27.03
C ALA A 495 -11.82 -7.18 26.45
N LYS A 496 -11.87 -8.29 27.23
CA LYS A 496 -11.46 -9.60 26.74
C LYS A 496 -12.29 -10.05 25.53
N MET A 497 -13.62 -9.88 25.58
CA MET A 497 -14.49 -10.17 24.43
C MET A 497 -14.12 -9.33 23.21
N ILE A 498 -13.88 -8.03 23.39
CA ILE A 498 -13.45 -7.17 22.29
C ILE A 498 -12.13 -7.68 21.69
N ARG A 499 -11.14 -8.01 22.51
CA ARG A 499 -9.84 -8.50 22.02
C ARG A 499 -9.93 -9.86 21.33
N GLU A 500 -10.57 -10.85 21.97
CA GLU A 500 -10.53 -12.24 21.53
C GLU A 500 -11.66 -12.58 20.55
N ASP A 501 -12.85 -12.03 20.75
CA ASP A 501 -14.03 -12.38 19.95
C ASP A 501 -14.25 -11.40 18.78
N PHE A 502 -13.70 -10.18 18.84
CA PHE A 502 -13.82 -9.19 17.78
C PHE A 502 -12.49 -8.87 17.08
N LEU A 503 -11.45 -8.41 17.80
CA LEU A 503 -10.20 -7.94 17.17
C LEU A 503 -9.35 -9.08 16.63
N GLN A 504 -9.28 -10.21 17.32
CA GLN A 504 -8.54 -11.36 16.86
C GLN A 504 -9.20 -11.95 15.61
N GLN A 505 -8.44 -12.03 14.52
CA GLN A 505 -8.91 -12.46 13.22
C GLN A 505 -7.89 -13.40 12.57
N ASN A 506 -8.34 -14.57 12.11
CA ASN A 506 -7.45 -15.58 11.55
C ASN A 506 -7.38 -15.44 10.03
N ALA A 507 -6.23 -14.99 9.53
CA ALA A 507 -5.97 -14.81 8.10
C ALA A 507 -5.99 -16.11 7.27
N PHE A 508 -5.83 -17.27 7.93
CA PHE A 508 -5.76 -18.59 7.27
C PHE A 508 -7.09 -19.36 7.31
N VAL A 509 -8.14 -18.75 7.84
CA VAL A 509 -9.49 -19.32 7.87
C VAL A 509 -10.40 -18.45 7.02
N ASP A 510 -10.88 -18.93 5.90
CA ASP A 510 -11.61 -18.15 4.89
C ASP A 510 -12.77 -17.34 5.49
N ILE A 511 -13.54 -17.95 6.39
CA ILE A 511 -14.71 -17.31 7.02
C ILE A 511 -14.34 -16.16 7.97
N ASP A 512 -13.12 -16.15 8.51
CA ASP A 512 -12.64 -15.14 9.46
C ASP A 512 -11.59 -14.20 8.84
N SER A 513 -10.99 -14.55 7.70
CA SER A 513 -9.96 -13.76 7.02
C SER A 513 -10.48 -12.41 6.50
N TYR A 514 -11.78 -12.33 6.23
CA TYR A 514 -12.48 -11.13 5.77
C TYR A 514 -13.77 -10.92 6.55
N SER A 515 -14.01 -9.69 6.98
CA SER A 515 -15.26 -9.29 7.63
C SER A 515 -15.77 -7.99 6.99
N GLU A 516 -16.97 -8.02 6.44
CA GLU A 516 -17.60 -6.82 5.87
C GLU A 516 -18.03 -5.83 6.97
N TYR A 517 -18.14 -4.54 6.64
CA TYR A 517 -18.48 -3.48 7.60
C TYR A 517 -19.76 -3.76 8.42
N ARG A 518 -20.81 -4.26 7.76
CA ARG A 518 -22.07 -4.54 8.44
C ARG A 518 -21.94 -5.65 9.48
N ARG A 519 -21.18 -6.69 9.15
CA ARG A 519 -20.87 -7.77 10.10
C ARG A 519 -20.04 -7.27 11.27
N GLN A 520 -19.03 -6.43 11.01
CA GLN A 520 -18.22 -5.81 12.06
C GLN A 520 -19.09 -4.98 13.00
N PHE A 521 -19.96 -4.14 12.45
CA PHE A 521 -20.88 -3.31 13.20
C PHE A 521 -21.80 -4.12 14.10
N LEU A 522 -22.43 -5.16 13.57
CA LEU A 522 -23.36 -6.00 14.34
C LEU A 522 -22.63 -6.83 15.41
N LEU A 523 -21.44 -7.37 15.11
CA LEU A 523 -20.69 -8.16 16.09
C LEU A 523 -20.19 -7.30 17.26
N LEU A 524 -19.64 -6.13 16.98
CA LEU A 524 -19.25 -5.20 18.05
C LEU A 524 -20.45 -4.72 18.84
N GLY A 525 -21.56 -4.40 18.16
CA GLY A 525 -22.82 -4.02 18.81
C GLY A 525 -23.35 -5.09 19.75
N LEU A 526 -23.25 -6.37 19.38
CA LEU A 526 -23.64 -7.50 20.22
C LEU A 526 -22.80 -7.59 21.51
N ILE A 527 -21.49 -7.39 21.42
CA ILE A 527 -20.57 -7.37 22.57
C ILE A 527 -20.88 -6.19 23.50
N LEU A 528 -21.06 -5.00 22.94
CA LEU A 528 -21.36 -3.80 23.73
C LEU A 528 -22.76 -3.83 24.36
N ARG A 529 -23.72 -4.49 23.71
CA ARG A 529 -25.04 -4.76 24.29
C ARG A 529 -24.95 -5.71 25.47
N TYR A 530 -24.10 -6.75 25.41
CA TYR A 530 -23.82 -7.61 26.56
C TYR A 530 -23.28 -6.79 27.73
N ASP A 531 -22.31 -5.90 27.51
CA ASP A 531 -21.77 -5.00 28.54
C ASP A 531 -22.89 -4.15 29.18
N ALA A 532 -23.73 -3.52 28.35
CA ALA A 532 -24.79 -2.64 28.83
C ALA A 532 -25.85 -3.38 29.65
N GLU A 533 -26.34 -4.53 29.18
CA GLU A 533 -27.34 -5.33 29.87
C GLU A 533 -26.78 -5.96 31.17
N CYS A 534 -25.51 -6.37 31.17
CA CYS A 534 -24.86 -6.85 32.39
C CYS A 534 -24.63 -5.73 33.43
N ARG A 535 -24.32 -4.50 33.03
CA ARG A 535 -24.22 -3.34 33.93
C ARG A 535 -25.54 -3.03 34.60
N ASP A 536 -26.63 -2.98 33.83
CA ASP A 536 -27.98 -2.80 34.34
C ASP A 536 -28.37 -3.94 35.34
N ALA A 537 -27.99 -5.17 35.02
CA ALA A 537 -28.21 -6.31 35.93
C ALA A 537 -27.41 -6.20 37.23
N LEU A 538 -26.14 -5.77 37.16
CA LEU A 538 -25.32 -5.55 38.39
C LEU A 538 -25.87 -4.43 39.28
N GLU A 539 -26.41 -3.36 38.69
CA GLU A 539 -27.11 -2.30 39.43
C GLU A 539 -28.36 -2.83 40.18
N LYS A 540 -28.97 -3.88 39.63
CA LYS A 540 -30.09 -4.61 40.26
C LYS A 540 -29.64 -5.75 41.17
N ASN A 541 -28.36 -5.77 41.57
CA ASN A 541 -27.74 -6.78 42.43
C ASN A 541 -27.74 -8.20 41.89
N ALA A 542 -27.77 -8.40 40.55
CA ALA A 542 -27.64 -9.71 39.95
C ALA A 542 -26.25 -10.34 40.24
N PRO A 543 -26.17 -11.64 40.52
CA PRO A 543 -24.89 -12.28 40.81
C PRO A 543 -23.97 -12.32 39.58
N MET A 544 -22.83 -11.65 39.65
CA MET A 544 -21.87 -11.50 38.54
C MET A 544 -21.43 -12.86 37.93
N HIS A 545 -21.17 -13.87 38.78
CA HIS A 545 -20.74 -15.17 38.29
C HIS A 545 -21.78 -15.86 37.40
N LYS A 546 -23.06 -15.60 37.61
CA LYS A 546 -24.15 -16.12 36.75
C LYS A 546 -24.18 -15.36 35.41
N LEU A 547 -23.97 -14.03 35.44
CA LEU A 547 -23.92 -13.21 34.22
C LEU A 547 -22.77 -13.65 33.30
N PHE A 548 -21.62 -14.00 33.86
CA PHE A 548 -20.47 -14.48 33.05
C PHE A 548 -20.63 -15.92 32.54
N ALA A 549 -21.53 -16.70 33.13
CA ALA A 549 -21.77 -18.08 32.78
C ALA A 549 -22.97 -18.31 31.85
N ILE A 550 -23.62 -17.25 31.35
CA ILE A 550 -24.77 -17.42 30.47
C ILE A 550 -24.33 -18.10 29.14
N PRO A 551 -25.13 -19.02 28.58
CA PRO A 551 -24.84 -19.68 27.30
C PRO A 551 -24.58 -18.70 26.16
N ALA A 552 -25.34 -17.62 26.08
CA ALA A 552 -25.18 -16.58 25.06
C ALA A 552 -23.76 -15.98 25.03
N ARG A 553 -23.04 -15.92 26.17
CA ARG A 553 -21.63 -15.47 26.21
C ARG A 553 -20.71 -16.35 25.34
N VAL A 554 -20.95 -17.68 25.36
CA VAL A 554 -20.20 -18.63 24.54
C VAL A 554 -20.57 -18.47 23.06
N ASP A 555 -21.86 -18.25 22.79
CA ASP A 555 -22.34 -18.06 21.42
C ASP A 555 -21.80 -16.76 20.79
N ILE A 556 -21.65 -15.68 21.57
CA ILE A 556 -20.97 -14.45 21.15
C ILE A 556 -19.51 -14.75 20.72
N GLY A 557 -18.77 -15.54 21.51
CA GLY A 557 -17.41 -15.93 21.18
C GLY A 557 -17.28 -16.73 19.87
N ARG A 558 -18.35 -17.44 19.47
CA ARG A 558 -18.41 -18.19 18.22
C ARG A 558 -18.99 -17.39 17.05
N ALA A 559 -19.55 -16.24 17.28
CA ALA A 559 -20.26 -15.45 16.29
C ALA A 559 -19.38 -15.04 15.09
N LYS A 560 -18.07 -14.84 15.30
CA LYS A 560 -17.12 -14.55 14.22
C LYS A 560 -16.95 -15.69 13.20
N SER A 561 -17.35 -16.92 13.54
CA SER A 561 -17.24 -18.10 12.67
C SER A 561 -18.57 -18.47 11.98
N VAL A 562 -19.60 -17.65 12.09
CA VAL A 562 -20.90 -17.87 11.42
C VAL A 562 -20.75 -17.57 9.93
N PRO A 563 -21.36 -18.37 9.01
CA PRO A 563 -21.36 -18.08 7.58
C PRO A 563 -21.92 -16.71 7.21
N SER A 564 -21.41 -16.14 6.10
CA SER A 564 -21.76 -14.77 5.69
C SER A 564 -23.22 -14.59 5.27
N ASP A 565 -23.92 -15.64 4.93
CA ASP A 565 -25.35 -15.65 4.57
C ASP A 565 -26.29 -15.81 5.78
N GLU A 566 -25.76 -16.21 6.95
CA GLU A 566 -26.57 -16.51 8.14
C GLU A 566 -26.35 -15.55 9.30
N TYR A 567 -25.26 -14.76 9.31
CA TYR A 567 -24.84 -14.03 10.50
C TYR A 567 -25.88 -13.04 11.04
N GLU A 568 -26.65 -12.35 10.20
CA GLU A 568 -27.65 -11.39 10.66
C GLU A 568 -28.74 -12.06 11.53
N GLN A 569 -29.23 -13.22 11.07
CA GLN A 569 -30.24 -13.99 11.80
C GLN A 569 -29.69 -14.60 13.10
N VAL A 570 -28.47 -15.15 13.01
CA VAL A 570 -27.80 -15.77 14.16
C VAL A 570 -27.49 -14.71 15.23
N TYR A 571 -26.99 -13.54 14.85
CA TYR A 571 -26.68 -12.46 15.80
C TYR A 571 -27.95 -11.90 16.47
N ALA A 572 -29.04 -11.75 15.71
CA ALA A 572 -30.32 -11.33 16.27
C ALA A 572 -30.86 -12.36 17.28
N LYS A 573 -30.70 -13.67 16.98
CA LYS A 573 -31.08 -14.73 17.91
C LYS A 573 -30.21 -14.70 19.18
N ILE A 574 -28.90 -14.62 19.06
CA ILE A 574 -27.98 -14.53 20.21
C ILE A 574 -28.36 -13.33 21.10
N ALA A 575 -28.66 -12.17 20.50
CA ALA A 575 -29.09 -10.98 21.22
C ALA A 575 -30.38 -11.21 22.01
N ALA A 576 -31.38 -11.87 21.41
CA ALA A 576 -32.65 -12.18 22.07
C ALA A 576 -32.44 -13.19 23.24
N ASP A 577 -31.69 -14.26 23.00
CA ASP A 577 -31.38 -15.29 24.01
C ASP A 577 -30.59 -14.68 25.17
N MET A 578 -29.60 -13.83 24.90
CA MET A 578 -28.82 -13.10 25.90
C MET A 578 -29.73 -12.24 26.82
N THR A 579 -30.60 -11.43 26.21
CA THR A 579 -31.53 -10.59 26.96
C THR A 579 -32.48 -11.42 27.82
N ALA A 580 -32.98 -12.54 27.33
CA ALA A 580 -33.84 -13.46 28.08
C ALA A 580 -33.10 -14.06 29.28
N GLN A 581 -31.89 -14.59 29.06
CA GLN A 581 -31.06 -15.19 30.13
C GLN A 581 -30.67 -14.19 31.22
N ILE A 582 -30.32 -12.95 30.84
CA ILE A 582 -29.99 -11.89 31.82
C ILE A 582 -31.25 -11.52 32.65
N LYS A 583 -32.42 -11.37 32.02
CA LYS A 583 -33.69 -11.09 32.73
C LYS A 583 -34.07 -12.18 33.72
N GLU A 584 -33.85 -13.45 33.35
CA GLU A 584 -34.10 -14.59 34.27
C GLU A 584 -33.19 -14.53 35.49
N ILE A 585 -31.92 -14.14 35.34
CA ILE A 585 -30.99 -13.98 36.45
C ILE A 585 -31.42 -12.82 37.39
N ILE A 586 -31.89 -11.71 36.81
CA ILE A 586 -32.39 -10.58 37.59
C ILE A 586 -33.61 -11.03 38.40
N ALA A 587 -34.59 -11.67 37.77
CA ALA A 587 -35.81 -12.15 38.43
C ALA A 587 -35.53 -13.18 39.57
N GLY A 588 -34.59 -14.11 39.33
CA GLY A 588 -34.19 -15.11 40.33
C GLY A 588 -33.31 -14.54 41.46
N GLY A 589 -32.81 -13.31 41.36
CA GLY A 589 -32.10 -12.59 42.41
C GLY A 589 -33.01 -11.80 43.35
N GLU A 590 -34.23 -11.47 42.92
CA GLU A 590 -35.25 -10.81 43.74
C GLU A 590 -35.97 -11.78 44.70
N GLU A 591 -35.85 -13.11 44.47
CA GLU A 591 -36.46 -14.15 45.31
C GLU A 591 -35.56 -14.66 46.46
N GLN A 592 -34.33 -14.18 46.61
CA GLN A 592 -33.39 -14.48 47.69
C GLN A 592 -33.12 -13.27 48.58
#